data_3608468b3f1fb0e48713a981ef5cfbf9
#
_entry.id   3608468b3f1fb0e48713a981ef5cfbf9
#
_cell.length_a   1.000
_cell.length_b   1.000
_cell.length_c   1.000
_cell.angle_alpha   90.00
_cell.angle_beta   90.00
_cell.angle_gamma   90.00
#
_symmetry.space_group_name_H-M   'P 1'
#
loop_
_entity.id
_entity.type
_entity.pdbx_description
1 polymer ?
#
loop_
_entity_poly.entity_id
_entity_poly.type
_entity_poly.pdbx_seq_one_letter_code
_entity_poly.pdbx_strand_id
1 'polypeptide(L)'
;MQALARSYAHRLKVVVSFLMIVAVLLMIWIARSKAAKPAVVITMMDMPASFAPMRTTIQAGDTVEWRNTGNQLHHVTTDPSTALKKNDVSTPPGAKPFDSGFLKPGESFSETFSVPGVYRYTCAVHEAKGMNGEVIVQK
;
A
#
# COMPACT_ATOMS: atom_id res chain seq x y z
N MET A 1 -24.81 52.04 -20.79
CA MET A 1 -23.44 51.51 -20.93
C MET A 1 -22.83 51.03 -19.57
N GLN A 2 -22.96 51.80 -18.47
CA GLN A 2 -22.36 51.45 -17.17
C GLN A 2 -22.91 50.15 -16.52
N ALA A 3 -24.20 49.84 -16.70
CA ALA A 3 -24.79 48.62 -16.11
C ALA A 3 -24.27 47.32 -16.74
N LEU A 4 -24.02 47.32 -18.06
CA LEU A 4 -23.42 46.18 -18.76
C LEU A 4 -21.95 45.93 -18.34
N ALA A 5 -21.18 47.01 -18.17
CA ALA A 5 -19.78 46.89 -17.71
C ALA A 5 -19.69 46.33 -16.29
N ARG A 6 -20.59 46.71 -15.37
CA ARG A 6 -20.64 46.15 -13.99
C ARG A 6 -21.04 44.67 -14.00
N SER A 7 -21.98 44.26 -14.82
CA SER A 7 -22.37 42.85 -14.97
C SER A 7 -21.24 42.00 -15.52
N TYR A 8 -20.51 42.50 -16.50
CA TYR A 8 -19.33 41.80 -17.06
C TYR A 8 -18.20 41.64 -16.04
N ALA A 9 -17.89 42.70 -15.32
CA ALA A 9 -16.86 42.69 -14.27
C ALA A 9 -17.21 41.71 -13.13
N HIS A 10 -18.48 41.62 -12.75
CA HIS A 10 -18.93 40.66 -11.73
C HIS A 10 -18.76 39.21 -12.23
N ARG A 11 -19.23 38.88 -13.44
CA ARG A 11 -19.09 37.57 -14.05
C ARG A 11 -17.64 37.18 -14.21
N LEU A 12 -16.75 38.08 -14.60
CA LEU A 12 -15.34 37.85 -14.71
C LEU A 12 -14.68 37.49 -13.35
N LYS A 13 -15.04 38.22 -12.29
CA LYS A 13 -14.57 37.93 -10.93
C LYS A 13 -15.00 36.53 -10.45
N VAL A 14 -16.24 36.13 -10.73
CA VAL A 14 -16.77 34.80 -10.36
C VAL A 14 -16.01 33.71 -11.12
N VAL A 15 -15.78 33.87 -12.41
CA VAL A 15 -15.03 32.91 -13.24
C VAL A 15 -13.58 32.77 -12.75
N VAL A 16 -12.91 33.91 -12.50
CA VAL A 16 -11.53 33.88 -11.98
C VAL A 16 -11.44 33.21 -10.61
N SER A 17 -12.38 33.51 -9.70
CA SER A 17 -12.42 32.85 -8.39
C SER A 17 -12.65 31.36 -8.51
N PHE A 18 -13.53 30.92 -9.40
CA PHE A 18 -13.80 29.50 -9.64
C PHE A 18 -12.55 28.78 -10.19
N LEU A 19 -11.85 29.38 -11.16
CA LEU A 19 -10.62 28.83 -11.72
C LEU A 19 -9.50 28.72 -10.67
N MET A 20 -9.39 29.70 -9.78
CA MET A 20 -8.42 29.65 -8.68
C MET A 20 -8.73 28.51 -7.69
N ILE A 21 -10.01 28.31 -7.34
CA ILE A 21 -10.43 27.21 -6.46
C ILE A 21 -10.12 25.86 -7.11
N VAL A 22 -10.44 25.70 -8.40
CA VAL A 22 -10.15 24.47 -9.15
C VAL A 22 -8.64 24.21 -9.18
N ALA A 23 -7.83 25.23 -9.44
CA ALA A 23 -6.37 25.09 -9.43
C ALA A 23 -5.81 24.67 -8.07
N VAL A 24 -6.34 25.25 -6.98
CA VAL A 24 -5.94 24.86 -5.60
C VAL A 24 -6.36 23.43 -5.29
N LEU A 25 -7.57 23.03 -5.67
CA LEU A 25 -8.04 21.64 -5.47
C LEU A 25 -7.21 20.63 -6.29
N LEU A 26 -6.83 20.99 -7.51
CA LEU A 26 -5.93 20.18 -8.35
C LEU A 26 -4.54 20.05 -7.73
N MET A 27 -3.99 21.14 -7.20
CA MET A 27 -2.68 21.13 -6.49
C MET A 27 -2.74 20.24 -5.23
N ILE A 28 -3.83 20.31 -4.46
CA ILE A 28 -4.04 19.46 -3.29
C ILE A 28 -4.17 17.99 -3.71
N TRP A 29 -4.87 17.71 -4.82
CA TRP A 29 -5.03 16.36 -5.34
C TRP A 29 -3.71 15.77 -5.83
N ILE A 30 -2.90 16.55 -6.58
CA ILE A 30 -1.57 16.15 -7.05
C ILE A 30 -0.61 15.91 -5.87
N ALA A 31 -0.67 16.74 -4.83
CA ALA A 31 0.15 16.57 -3.63
C ALA A 31 -0.21 15.29 -2.85
N ARG A 32 -1.49 14.87 -2.89
CA ARG A 32 -1.94 13.61 -2.26
C ARG A 32 -1.63 12.36 -3.08
N SER A 33 -1.47 12.48 -4.39
CA SER A 33 -1.22 11.35 -5.28
C SER A 33 0.26 10.90 -5.35
N LYS A 34 1.18 11.61 -4.68
CA LYS A 34 2.56 11.14 -4.56
C LYS A 34 2.57 9.94 -3.62
N ALA A 35 2.68 8.73 -4.20
CA ALA A 35 2.81 7.50 -3.43
C ALA A 35 3.92 7.68 -2.38
N ALA A 36 3.57 7.51 -1.10
CA ALA A 36 4.54 7.59 -0.02
C ALA A 36 5.63 6.53 -0.28
N LYS A 37 6.90 6.93 -0.12
CA LYS A 37 8.01 5.98 -0.19
C LYS A 37 7.78 4.91 0.88
N PRO A 38 7.86 3.60 0.55
CA PRO A 38 7.67 2.56 1.54
C PRO A 38 8.73 2.70 2.65
N ALA A 39 8.32 2.49 3.90
CA ALA A 39 9.21 2.51 5.05
C ALA A 39 10.20 1.33 4.99
N VAL A 40 9.71 0.18 4.49
CA VAL A 40 10.50 -1.04 4.32
C VAL A 40 10.17 -1.69 2.98
N VAL A 41 11.20 -2.20 2.30
CA VAL A 41 11.06 -3.09 1.14
C VAL A 41 11.50 -4.49 1.57
N ILE A 42 10.62 -5.47 1.36
CA ILE A 42 10.87 -6.89 1.59
C ILE A 42 11.01 -7.57 0.24
N THR A 43 12.16 -8.21 0.00
CA THR A 43 12.38 -8.95 -1.24
C THR A 43 11.87 -10.37 -1.12
N MET A 44 11.32 -10.90 -2.20
CA MET A 44 10.92 -12.29 -2.34
C MET A 44 11.94 -13.00 -3.23
N MET A 45 12.54 -14.07 -2.73
CA MET A 45 13.62 -14.82 -3.36
C MET A 45 13.24 -16.28 -3.58
N ASP A 46 13.80 -16.91 -4.61
CA ASP A 46 13.47 -18.28 -5.01
C ASP A 46 14.26 -19.36 -4.28
N MET A 47 15.56 -19.12 -4.02
CA MET A 47 16.45 -20.13 -3.45
C MET A 47 17.38 -19.57 -2.37
N PRO A 48 17.11 -19.88 -1.09
CA PRO A 48 15.89 -20.54 -0.60
C PRO A 48 14.67 -19.64 -0.81
N ALA A 49 13.51 -20.25 -1.03
CA ALA A 49 12.24 -19.50 -1.12
C ALA A 49 12.02 -18.77 0.22
N SER A 50 12.12 -17.44 0.22
CA SER A 50 12.15 -16.65 1.45
C SER A 50 11.77 -15.18 1.22
N PHE A 51 11.31 -14.56 2.31
CA PHE A 51 11.20 -13.11 2.43
C PHE A 51 12.45 -12.54 3.10
N ALA A 52 12.99 -11.44 2.58
CA ALA A 52 14.15 -10.77 3.17
C ALA A 52 13.94 -9.25 3.30
N PRO A 53 13.90 -8.70 4.51
CA PRO A 53 13.97 -9.41 5.80
C PRO A 53 12.72 -10.26 6.09
N MET A 54 12.89 -11.39 6.79
CA MET A 54 11.79 -12.28 7.20
C MET A 54 10.91 -11.63 8.30
N ARG A 55 11.51 -10.77 9.12
CA ARG A 55 10.84 -10.01 10.18
C ARG A 55 11.24 -8.56 10.09
N THR A 56 10.25 -7.65 10.22
CA THR A 56 10.49 -6.21 10.26
C THR A 56 9.60 -5.54 11.31
N THR A 57 10.06 -4.40 11.83
CA THR A 57 9.30 -3.55 12.75
C THR A 57 9.11 -2.18 12.13
N ILE A 58 7.88 -1.68 12.15
CA ILE A 58 7.45 -0.39 11.59
C ILE A 58 6.54 0.35 12.57
N GLN A 59 6.20 1.60 12.26
CA GLN A 59 5.20 2.39 12.99
C GLN A 59 3.83 2.28 12.33
N ALA A 60 2.77 2.50 13.11
CA ALA A 60 1.43 2.61 12.56
C ALA A 60 1.34 3.78 11.57
N GLY A 61 0.77 3.52 10.39
CA GLY A 61 0.75 4.43 9.25
C GLY A 61 1.82 4.18 8.20
N ASP A 62 2.84 3.38 8.51
CA ASP A 62 3.87 3.01 7.55
C ASP A 62 3.38 2.03 6.48
N THR A 63 4.04 2.09 5.32
CA THR A 63 3.80 1.19 4.19
C THR A 63 4.99 0.24 4.03
N VAL A 64 4.70 -1.05 3.84
CA VAL A 64 5.66 -2.07 3.44
C VAL A 64 5.42 -2.43 1.98
N GLU A 65 6.50 -2.55 1.21
CA GLU A 65 6.47 -3.06 -0.16
C GLU A 65 7.12 -4.44 -0.21
N TRP A 66 6.43 -5.43 -0.76
CA TRP A 66 7.02 -6.72 -1.14
C TRP A 66 7.34 -6.69 -2.61
N ARG A 67 8.58 -7.03 -2.97
CA ARG A 67 9.07 -7.03 -4.34
C ARG A 67 9.55 -8.41 -4.75
N ASN A 68 8.99 -8.95 -5.82
CA ASN A 68 9.47 -10.20 -6.38
C ASN A 68 10.78 -9.97 -7.15
N THR A 69 11.90 -10.36 -6.54
CA THR A 69 13.24 -10.29 -7.14
C THR A 69 13.70 -11.64 -7.68
N GLY A 70 12.88 -12.67 -7.54
CA GLY A 70 13.10 -13.99 -8.10
C GLY A 70 12.60 -14.14 -9.54
N ASN A 71 12.62 -15.37 -10.04
CA ASN A 71 12.16 -15.75 -11.37
C ASN A 71 10.86 -16.59 -11.33
N GLN A 72 10.39 -16.94 -10.13
CA GLN A 72 9.16 -17.70 -9.91
C GLN A 72 8.01 -16.77 -9.51
N LEU A 73 6.78 -17.30 -9.56
CA LEU A 73 5.63 -16.61 -8.98
C LEU A 73 5.73 -16.63 -7.45
N HIS A 74 5.47 -15.49 -6.84
CA HIS A 74 5.34 -15.34 -5.39
C HIS A 74 3.95 -14.83 -5.02
N HIS A 75 3.65 -14.89 -3.73
CA HIS A 75 2.39 -14.46 -3.17
C HIS A 75 2.64 -13.92 -1.75
N VAL A 76 1.83 -12.98 -1.30
CA VAL A 76 1.90 -12.46 0.08
C VAL A 76 0.48 -12.41 0.62
N THR A 77 0.19 -13.21 1.63
CA THR A 77 -1.16 -13.24 2.21
C THR A 77 -1.12 -13.39 3.72
N THR A 78 -2.06 -12.70 4.38
CA THR A 78 -2.44 -12.93 5.78
C THR A 78 -3.81 -13.62 5.87
N ASP A 79 -4.45 -13.93 4.73
CA ASP A 79 -5.77 -14.54 4.69
C ASP A 79 -5.68 -16.05 4.95
N PRO A 80 -6.32 -16.56 6.05
CA PRO A 80 -6.30 -17.97 6.35
C PRO A 80 -7.07 -18.85 5.35
N SER A 81 -7.85 -18.26 4.45
CA SER A 81 -8.54 -19.00 3.38
C SER A 81 -7.63 -19.37 2.21
N THR A 82 -6.53 -18.63 2.02
CA THR A 82 -5.54 -18.85 0.95
C THR A 82 -4.26 -19.52 1.44
N ALA A 83 -4.00 -19.53 2.75
CA ALA A 83 -2.87 -20.23 3.35
C ALA A 83 -3.11 -21.75 3.41
N LEU A 84 -2.05 -22.55 3.21
CA LEU A 84 -2.10 -24.00 3.40
C LEU A 84 -2.34 -24.36 4.88
N LYS A 85 -1.69 -23.61 5.78
CA LYS A 85 -1.84 -23.76 7.23
C LYS A 85 -2.38 -22.46 7.81
N LYS A 86 -3.62 -22.49 8.28
CA LYS A 86 -4.30 -21.32 8.86
C LYS A 86 -3.52 -20.65 10.01
N ASN A 87 -2.69 -21.40 10.73
CA ASN A 87 -1.89 -20.92 11.85
C ASN A 87 -0.59 -20.23 11.43
N ASP A 88 -0.18 -20.32 10.17
CA ASP A 88 1.00 -19.64 9.64
C ASP A 88 0.71 -18.16 9.32
N VAL A 89 -0.56 -17.78 9.27
CA VAL A 89 -1.02 -16.41 9.01
C VAL A 89 -1.86 -15.86 10.14
N SER A 90 -1.75 -14.57 10.39
CA SER A 90 -2.61 -13.85 11.36
C SER A 90 -2.56 -12.35 11.16
N THR A 91 -3.64 -11.67 11.55
CA THR A 91 -3.72 -10.22 11.72
C THR A 91 -4.11 -9.87 13.14
N PRO A 92 -3.69 -8.72 13.68
CA PRO A 92 -4.13 -8.26 14.99
C PRO A 92 -5.64 -7.93 14.98
N PRO A 93 -6.31 -7.95 16.15
CA PRO A 93 -7.72 -7.57 16.25
C PRO A 93 -8.00 -6.19 15.65
N GLY A 94 -9.01 -6.09 14.81
CA GLY A 94 -9.39 -4.85 14.11
C GLY A 94 -8.69 -4.61 12.78
N ALA A 95 -7.64 -5.36 12.44
CA ALA A 95 -7.04 -5.33 11.12
C ALA A 95 -7.77 -6.28 10.16
N LYS A 96 -7.81 -5.88 8.88
CA LYS A 96 -8.32 -6.75 7.81
C LYS A 96 -7.21 -7.60 7.24
N PRO A 97 -7.45 -8.86 6.90
CA PRO A 97 -6.52 -9.66 6.11
C PRO A 97 -6.26 -9.01 4.75
N PHE A 98 -5.04 -9.18 4.24
CA PHE A 98 -4.66 -8.77 2.88
C PHE A 98 -4.15 -9.96 2.06
N ASP A 99 -4.24 -9.80 0.75
CA ASP A 99 -3.80 -10.79 -0.23
C ASP A 99 -3.29 -10.05 -1.47
N SER A 100 -2.05 -10.34 -1.88
CA SER A 100 -1.43 -9.69 -3.04
C SER A 100 -1.86 -10.27 -4.39
N GLY A 101 -2.51 -11.43 -4.39
CA GLY A 101 -2.55 -12.27 -5.58
C GLY A 101 -1.15 -12.77 -5.98
N PHE A 102 -1.05 -13.39 -7.14
CA PHE A 102 0.23 -13.88 -7.66
C PHE A 102 1.03 -12.73 -8.27
N LEU A 103 2.26 -12.57 -7.79
CA LEU A 103 3.23 -11.59 -8.25
C LEU A 103 4.26 -12.26 -9.17
N LYS A 104 4.35 -11.80 -10.41
CA LYS A 104 5.35 -12.21 -11.40
C LYS A 104 6.72 -11.62 -11.06
N PRO A 105 7.81 -12.15 -11.65
CA PRO A 105 9.13 -11.54 -11.58
C PRO A 105 9.11 -10.03 -11.84
N GLY A 106 9.68 -9.25 -10.93
CA GLY A 106 9.73 -7.78 -11.00
C GLY A 106 8.49 -7.04 -10.49
N GLU A 107 7.37 -7.74 -10.23
CA GLU A 107 6.17 -7.11 -9.68
C GLU A 107 6.30 -6.86 -8.18
N SER A 108 5.54 -5.90 -7.69
CA SER A 108 5.49 -5.51 -6.27
C SER A 108 4.05 -5.41 -5.78
N PHE A 109 3.88 -5.60 -4.47
CA PHE A 109 2.66 -5.35 -3.72
C PHE A 109 2.99 -4.45 -2.53
N SER A 110 2.10 -3.54 -2.17
CA SER A 110 2.28 -2.65 -1.02
C SER A 110 1.05 -2.66 -0.12
N GLU A 111 1.29 -2.67 1.19
CA GLU A 111 0.25 -2.58 2.22
C GLU A 111 0.61 -1.51 3.23
N THR A 112 -0.39 -0.72 3.67
CA THR A 112 -0.23 0.31 4.71
C THR A 112 -0.84 -0.17 6.02
N PHE A 113 -0.04 -0.22 7.06
CA PHE A 113 -0.39 -0.81 8.35
C PHE A 113 -0.88 0.24 9.34
N SER A 114 -2.19 0.38 9.52
CA SER A 114 -2.77 1.35 10.45
C SER A 114 -3.04 0.82 11.86
N VAL A 115 -3.15 -0.51 12.02
CA VAL A 115 -3.48 -1.15 13.30
C VAL A 115 -2.22 -1.74 13.92
N PRO A 116 -1.80 -1.32 15.12
CA PRO A 116 -0.65 -1.91 15.83
C PRO A 116 -0.86 -3.38 16.15
N GLY A 117 0.22 -4.16 16.10
CA GLY A 117 0.21 -5.58 16.41
C GLY A 117 1.11 -6.40 15.48
N VAL A 118 0.97 -7.71 15.53
CA VAL A 118 1.78 -8.66 14.77
C VAL A 118 0.97 -9.21 13.60
N TYR A 119 1.51 -9.06 12.40
CA TYR A 119 0.97 -9.61 11.17
C TYR A 119 1.90 -10.73 10.70
N ARG A 120 1.38 -11.96 10.65
CA ARG A 120 2.08 -13.10 10.06
C ARG A 120 1.52 -13.36 8.68
N TYR A 121 2.42 -13.52 7.72
CA TYR A 121 2.06 -13.74 6.33
C TYR A 121 2.88 -14.86 5.71
N THR A 122 2.37 -15.43 4.65
CA THR A 122 3.02 -16.52 3.92
C THR A 122 3.00 -16.28 2.42
N CYS A 123 3.86 -16.99 1.69
CA CYS A 123 3.74 -17.18 0.25
C CYS A 123 2.99 -18.49 0.00
N ALA A 124 1.71 -18.45 -0.38
CA ALA A 124 0.89 -19.65 -0.56
C ALA A 124 1.51 -20.70 -1.50
N VAL A 125 2.31 -20.25 -2.50
CA VAL A 125 3.01 -21.16 -3.45
C VAL A 125 4.21 -21.87 -2.82
N HIS A 126 4.85 -21.25 -1.82
CA HIS A 126 6.09 -21.73 -1.20
C HIS A 126 5.97 -21.97 0.31
N GLU A 127 4.77 -21.93 0.87
CA GLU A 127 4.53 -22.15 2.30
C GLU A 127 5.05 -23.50 2.78
N ALA A 128 4.87 -24.56 1.98
CA ALA A 128 5.41 -25.88 2.27
C ALA A 128 6.94 -25.90 2.38
N LYS A 129 7.64 -24.90 1.80
CA LYS A 129 9.09 -24.68 1.92
C LYS A 129 9.46 -23.75 3.07
N GLY A 130 8.49 -23.32 3.89
CA GLY A 130 8.71 -22.42 5.02
C GLY A 130 8.84 -20.95 4.65
N MET A 131 8.31 -20.51 3.50
CA MET A 131 8.34 -19.11 3.09
C MET A 131 7.28 -18.29 3.85
N ASN A 132 7.61 -17.94 5.09
CA ASN A 132 6.77 -17.17 6.01
C ASN A 132 7.49 -15.89 6.43
N GLY A 133 6.73 -14.88 6.84
CA GLY A 133 7.27 -13.62 7.32
C GLY A 133 6.39 -12.94 8.38
N GLU A 134 6.95 -11.89 8.99
CA GLU A 134 6.28 -11.17 10.07
C GLU A 134 6.54 -9.66 9.97
N VAL A 135 5.47 -8.86 10.07
CA VAL A 135 5.53 -7.41 10.28
C VAL A 135 5.02 -7.10 11.67
N ILE A 136 5.83 -6.40 12.47
CA ILE A 136 5.48 -5.91 13.81
C ILE A 136 5.20 -4.42 13.68
N VAL A 137 3.96 -4.02 13.95
CA VAL A 137 3.52 -2.63 13.90
C VAL A 137 3.45 -2.06 15.31
N GLN A 138 4.24 -1.03 15.57
CA GLN A 138 4.26 -0.29 16.83
C GLN A 138 3.29 0.91 16.76
N LYS A 139 2.94 1.44 17.95
CA LYS A 139 2.07 2.64 18.07
C LYS A 139 2.83 3.90 17.69
#